data_317b038b129e932968d99ef60ac567d8
#
_entry.id   317b038b129e932968d99ef60ac567d8
#
_cell.length_a   1.000
_cell.length_b   1.000
_cell.length_c   1.000
_cell.angle_alpha   90.00
_cell.angle_beta   90.00
_cell.angle_gamma   90.00
#
_symmetry.space_group_name_H-M   'P 1'
#
loop_
_entity.id
_entity.type
_entity.pdbx_description
1 polymer ?
#
loop_
_entity_poly.entity_id
_entity_poly.type
_entity_poly.pdbx_seq_one_letter_code
_entity_poly.pdbx_strand_id
1 'polypeptide(L)'
;MSEQHYFSETPETEFKPRPVQVELAGRKVTVTTANGIFSPSGIDKGTAILLQEAPDPQGTRMLDIGCGWGPITLTLAMLAPQAQVHAVDVNSRSISLTERNAAALGLSNVTVGTPESVDPELRFDTIWSNPPIRVGKEVLHEILLTWLPRLAPGGDAYLVVQKNLGSDSLQKWTDAQLEDLHPGEFEVSRYATSKGFRILQVHRYED
;
A
#
# COMPACT_ATOMS: atom_id res chain seq x y z
N MET A 1 -10.70 -22.68 5.70
CA MET A 1 -9.24 -22.44 5.58
C MET A 1 -9.01 -21.05 6.13
N SER A 2 -8.29 -20.95 7.23
CA SER A 2 -8.22 -19.76 8.07
C SER A 2 -7.49 -18.60 7.39
N GLU A 3 -8.12 -17.43 7.39
CA GLU A 3 -7.57 -16.15 6.87
C GLU A 3 -6.33 -15.66 7.63
N GLN A 4 -5.91 -16.34 8.70
CA GLN A 4 -4.75 -15.96 9.54
C GLN A 4 -3.38 -16.11 8.87
N HIS A 5 -3.27 -16.84 7.75
CA HIS A 5 -1.97 -17.12 7.12
C HIS A 5 -1.36 -15.98 6.29
N TYR A 6 -2.11 -14.92 5.96
CA TYR A 6 -1.60 -13.84 5.09
C TYR A 6 -0.76 -12.80 5.83
N PHE A 7 -0.98 -12.66 7.14
CA PHE A 7 -0.33 -11.68 8.00
C PHE A 7 0.73 -12.29 8.92
N SER A 8 1.14 -13.53 8.67
CA SER A 8 2.25 -14.15 9.39
C SER A 8 3.57 -13.80 8.72
N GLU A 9 4.59 -13.51 9.53
CA GLU A 9 5.95 -13.15 9.06
C GLU A 9 6.56 -14.22 8.15
N THR A 10 6.26 -15.49 8.42
CA THR A 10 6.73 -16.62 7.61
C THR A 10 5.59 -17.60 7.34
N PRO A 11 5.13 -17.73 6.08
CA PRO A 11 4.15 -18.75 5.73
C PRO A 11 4.68 -20.17 5.92
N GLU A 12 3.97 -20.99 6.69
CA GLU A 12 4.34 -22.41 6.95
C GLU A 12 4.16 -23.33 5.73
N THR A 13 3.44 -22.88 4.71
CA THR A 13 3.17 -23.67 3.51
C THR A 13 4.33 -23.66 2.52
N GLU A 14 4.53 -24.79 1.82
CA GLU A 14 5.52 -24.87 0.72
C GLU A 14 5.34 -23.72 -0.27
N PHE A 15 6.44 -23.12 -0.71
CA PHE A 15 6.44 -22.04 -1.71
C PHE A 15 6.08 -22.59 -3.09
N LYS A 16 4.93 -22.21 -3.63
CA LYS A 16 4.42 -22.61 -4.96
C LYS A 16 4.26 -21.40 -5.88
N PRO A 17 5.33 -20.93 -6.50
CA PRO A 17 5.26 -19.78 -7.40
C PRO A 17 4.50 -20.13 -8.68
N ARG A 18 3.76 -19.14 -9.19
CA ARG A 18 3.06 -19.27 -10.47
C ARG A 18 3.05 -17.95 -11.23
N PRO A 19 3.14 -17.96 -12.56
CA PRO A 19 2.98 -16.76 -13.36
C PRO A 19 1.51 -16.34 -13.43
N VAL A 20 1.27 -15.03 -13.41
CA VAL A 20 -0.05 -14.43 -13.60
C VAL A 20 0.10 -13.25 -14.54
N GLN A 21 -0.79 -13.14 -15.53
CA GLN A 21 -0.84 -11.97 -16.40
C GLN A 21 -1.76 -10.91 -15.77
N VAL A 22 -1.27 -9.70 -15.68
CA VAL A 22 -1.99 -8.54 -15.13
C VAL A 22 -1.76 -7.31 -16.00
N GLU A 23 -2.60 -6.30 -15.82
CA GLU A 23 -2.39 -4.99 -16.40
C GLU A 23 -2.01 -3.99 -15.29
N LEU A 24 -0.84 -3.37 -15.40
CA LEU A 24 -0.32 -2.36 -14.48
C LEU A 24 0.11 -1.12 -15.29
N ALA A 25 -0.31 0.06 -14.86
CA ALA A 25 -0.01 1.33 -15.54
C ALA A 25 -0.29 1.28 -17.06
N GLY A 26 -1.41 0.66 -17.46
CA GLY A 26 -1.82 0.49 -18.86
C GLY A 26 -0.99 -0.53 -19.66
N ARG A 27 -0.11 -1.30 -19.02
CA ARG A 27 0.77 -2.30 -19.66
C ARG A 27 0.41 -3.71 -19.21
N LYS A 28 0.28 -4.62 -20.17
CA LYS A 28 0.15 -6.06 -19.87
C LYS A 28 1.51 -6.62 -19.51
N VAL A 29 1.61 -7.19 -18.31
CA VAL A 29 2.84 -7.76 -17.76
C VAL A 29 2.57 -9.14 -17.17
N THR A 30 3.61 -9.97 -17.11
CA THR A 30 3.58 -11.24 -16.39
C THR A 30 4.34 -11.07 -15.08
N VAL A 31 3.67 -11.36 -13.98
CA VAL A 31 4.24 -11.33 -12.62
C VAL A 31 4.25 -12.73 -12.02
N THR A 32 5.07 -12.94 -11.00
CA THR A 32 5.05 -14.15 -10.20
C THR A 32 4.26 -13.90 -8.92
N THR A 33 3.32 -14.78 -8.61
CA THR A 33 2.61 -14.84 -7.33
C THR A 33 2.85 -16.20 -6.68
N ALA A 34 2.35 -16.42 -5.48
CA ALA A 34 2.42 -17.71 -4.80
C ALA A 34 1.26 -17.85 -3.79
N ASN A 35 1.10 -19.04 -3.26
CA ASN A 35 0.23 -19.27 -2.10
C ASN A 35 0.79 -18.58 -0.83
N GLY A 36 -0.05 -18.37 0.18
CA GLY A 36 0.35 -17.80 1.47
C GLY A 36 0.59 -16.28 1.44
N ILE A 37 0.06 -15.58 0.43
CA ILE A 37 0.04 -14.12 0.32
C ILE A 37 -1.38 -13.63 0.03
N PHE A 38 -1.60 -12.34 0.16
CA PHE A 38 -2.85 -11.71 -0.23
C PHE A 38 -3.04 -11.73 -1.75
N SER A 39 -4.27 -12.06 -2.20
CA SER A 39 -4.70 -12.08 -3.60
C SER A 39 -3.73 -12.75 -4.59
N PRO A 40 -3.41 -14.04 -4.39
CA PRO A 40 -2.42 -14.73 -5.22
C PRO A 40 -2.89 -15.00 -6.66
N SER A 41 -4.15 -14.74 -6.98
CA SER A 41 -4.73 -15.01 -8.31
C SER A 41 -4.66 -13.81 -9.25
N GLY A 42 -4.24 -12.65 -8.77
CA GLY A 42 -4.17 -11.42 -9.54
C GLY A 42 -4.41 -10.19 -8.66
N ILE A 43 -4.80 -9.09 -9.29
CA ILE A 43 -5.06 -7.83 -8.58
C ILE A 43 -6.39 -7.94 -7.82
N ASP A 44 -6.36 -7.68 -6.51
CA ASP A 44 -7.55 -7.58 -5.69
C ASP A 44 -8.46 -6.43 -6.15
N LYS A 45 -9.77 -6.58 -5.91
CA LYS A 45 -10.75 -5.57 -6.33
C LYS A 45 -10.50 -4.20 -5.72
N GLY A 46 -10.15 -4.13 -4.43
CA GLY A 46 -9.80 -2.87 -3.77
C GLY A 46 -8.56 -2.24 -4.37
N THR A 47 -7.51 -3.01 -4.55
CA THR A 47 -6.28 -2.56 -5.22
C THR A 47 -6.56 -2.08 -6.65
N ALA A 48 -7.34 -2.81 -7.44
CA ALA A 48 -7.70 -2.38 -8.80
C ALA A 48 -8.42 -1.02 -8.82
N ILE A 49 -9.30 -0.78 -7.84
CA ILE A 49 -9.99 0.50 -7.68
C ILE A 49 -9.00 1.61 -7.29
N LEU A 50 -8.08 1.35 -6.37
CA LEU A 50 -7.05 2.32 -6.01
C LEU A 50 -6.21 2.71 -7.24
N LEU A 51 -5.73 1.73 -7.99
CA LEU A 51 -4.90 1.95 -9.19
C LEU A 51 -5.65 2.71 -10.30
N GLN A 52 -6.98 2.61 -10.34
CA GLN A 52 -7.82 3.29 -11.33
C GLN A 52 -8.19 4.72 -10.91
N GLU A 53 -8.48 4.95 -9.64
CA GLU A 53 -9.11 6.17 -9.14
C GLU A 53 -8.10 7.14 -8.49
N ALA A 54 -6.98 6.64 -7.96
CA ALA A 54 -5.95 7.51 -7.38
C ALA A 54 -5.35 8.40 -8.46
N PRO A 55 -4.98 9.66 -8.14
CA PRO A 55 -4.30 10.53 -9.08
C PRO A 55 -2.90 10.02 -9.39
N ASP A 56 -2.28 10.51 -10.47
CA ASP A 56 -0.89 10.19 -10.75
C ASP A 56 0.01 10.53 -9.54
N PRO A 57 0.92 9.61 -9.16
CA PRO A 57 1.76 9.83 -8.01
C PRO A 57 2.70 11.02 -8.21
N GLN A 58 2.89 11.80 -7.15
CA GLN A 58 3.70 13.02 -7.17
C GLN A 58 4.93 12.88 -6.26
N GLY A 59 5.97 13.63 -6.56
CA GLY A 59 7.19 13.72 -5.76
C GLY A 59 8.23 12.66 -6.11
N THR A 60 9.21 12.51 -5.24
CA THR A 60 10.41 11.70 -5.47
C THR A 60 10.55 10.47 -4.58
N ARG A 61 9.76 10.40 -3.51
CA ARG A 61 9.73 9.26 -2.58
C ARG A 61 8.32 8.79 -2.36
N MET A 62 8.11 7.50 -2.59
CA MET A 62 6.80 6.87 -2.52
C MET A 62 6.85 5.66 -1.61
N LEU A 63 5.71 5.35 -0.99
CA LEU A 63 5.56 4.20 -0.11
C LEU A 63 4.32 3.39 -0.47
N ASP A 64 4.48 2.07 -0.53
CA ASP A 64 3.41 1.07 -0.58
C ASP A 64 3.40 0.29 0.74
N ILE A 65 2.30 0.39 1.50
CA ILE A 65 2.13 -0.28 2.79
C ILE A 65 1.33 -1.57 2.59
N GLY A 66 1.95 -2.72 2.88
CA GLY A 66 1.36 -4.03 2.65
C GLY A 66 1.45 -4.45 1.19
N CYS A 67 2.67 -4.53 0.66
CA CYS A 67 2.91 -4.62 -0.79
C CYS A 67 2.42 -5.93 -1.45
N GLY A 68 2.26 -7.02 -0.69
CA GLY A 68 1.88 -8.32 -1.27
C GLY A 68 2.87 -8.80 -2.33
N TRP A 69 2.38 -9.14 -3.52
CA TRP A 69 3.24 -9.48 -4.67
C TRP A 69 3.66 -8.25 -5.50
N GLY A 70 3.29 -7.05 -5.08
CA GLY A 70 3.75 -5.78 -5.60
C GLY A 70 2.84 -5.02 -6.56
N PRO A 71 1.51 -5.21 -6.62
CA PRO A 71 0.67 -4.54 -7.62
C PRO A 71 0.73 -3.01 -7.52
N ILE A 72 0.69 -2.45 -6.32
CA ILE A 72 0.80 -1.01 -6.07
C ILE A 72 2.25 -0.56 -6.31
N THR A 73 3.22 -1.23 -5.70
CA THR A 73 4.65 -0.94 -5.84
C THR A 73 5.09 -0.83 -7.29
N LEU A 74 4.77 -1.86 -8.09
CA LEU A 74 5.16 -1.92 -9.50
C LEU A 74 4.48 -0.81 -10.31
N THR A 75 3.21 -0.51 -10.02
CA THR A 75 2.48 0.58 -10.68
C THR A 75 3.11 1.93 -10.37
N LEU A 76 3.40 2.22 -9.10
CA LEU A 76 4.10 3.46 -8.70
C LEU A 76 5.45 3.59 -9.40
N ALA A 77 6.23 2.51 -9.43
CA ALA A 77 7.56 2.51 -10.06
C ALA A 77 7.51 2.73 -11.58
N MET A 78 6.47 2.23 -12.25
CA MET A 78 6.25 2.45 -13.68
C MET A 78 5.77 3.87 -14.00
N LEU A 79 4.87 4.41 -13.17
CA LEU A 79 4.32 5.76 -13.36
C LEU A 79 5.34 6.85 -13.03
N ALA A 80 6.22 6.60 -12.07
CA ALA A 80 7.21 7.56 -11.60
C ALA A 80 8.64 6.96 -11.65
N PRO A 81 9.22 6.74 -12.83
CA PRO A 81 10.50 6.04 -12.99
C PRO A 81 11.70 6.80 -12.39
N GLN A 82 11.54 8.08 -12.07
CA GLN A 82 12.58 8.90 -11.43
C GLN A 82 12.44 8.96 -9.90
N ALA A 83 11.32 8.46 -9.35
CA ALA A 83 11.09 8.42 -7.92
C ALA A 83 11.61 7.12 -7.31
N GLN A 84 11.97 7.15 -6.02
CA GLN A 84 12.25 5.96 -5.23
C GLN A 84 10.95 5.44 -4.61
N VAL A 85 10.63 4.20 -4.89
CA VAL A 85 9.46 3.51 -4.35
C VAL A 85 9.91 2.55 -3.26
N HIS A 86 9.48 2.81 -2.03
CA HIS A 86 9.62 1.90 -0.90
C HIS A 86 8.37 1.03 -0.78
N ALA A 87 8.57 -0.25 -0.55
CA ALA A 87 7.50 -1.20 -0.35
C ALA A 87 7.74 -1.98 0.94
N VAL A 88 6.74 -2.07 1.78
CA VAL A 88 6.86 -2.79 3.05
C VAL A 88 5.78 -3.86 3.20
N ASP A 89 6.18 -4.98 3.77
CA ASP A 89 5.27 -6.05 4.18
C ASP A 89 5.86 -6.79 5.38
N VAL A 90 5.01 -7.37 6.21
CA VAL A 90 5.45 -8.25 7.31
C VAL A 90 5.70 -9.68 6.82
N ASN A 91 5.11 -10.07 5.69
CA ASN A 91 5.22 -11.40 5.12
C ASN A 91 6.46 -11.50 4.22
N SER A 92 7.44 -12.31 4.63
CA SER A 92 8.70 -12.51 3.90
C SER A 92 8.50 -13.01 2.45
N ARG A 93 7.44 -13.77 2.19
CA ARG A 93 7.09 -14.24 0.85
C ARG A 93 6.59 -13.10 -0.04
N SER A 94 5.80 -12.19 0.51
CA SER A 94 5.37 -10.97 -0.18
C SER A 94 6.56 -10.10 -0.57
N ILE A 95 7.48 -9.88 0.36
CA ILE A 95 8.72 -9.13 0.11
C ILE A 95 9.50 -9.75 -1.05
N SER A 96 9.80 -11.04 -0.98
CA SER A 96 10.55 -11.76 -2.01
C SER A 96 9.85 -11.72 -3.38
N LEU A 97 8.52 -11.83 -3.43
CA LEU A 97 7.76 -11.76 -4.68
C LEU A 97 7.78 -10.36 -5.27
N THR A 98 7.65 -9.32 -4.47
CA THR A 98 7.71 -7.93 -4.95
C THR A 98 9.09 -7.61 -5.51
N GLU A 99 10.18 -8.00 -4.82
CA GLU A 99 11.56 -7.86 -5.32
C GLU A 99 11.75 -8.59 -6.65
N ARG A 100 11.32 -9.84 -6.73
CA ARG A 100 11.41 -10.65 -7.94
C ARG A 100 10.66 -10.03 -9.11
N ASN A 101 9.45 -9.53 -8.89
CA ASN A 101 8.63 -8.91 -9.91
C ASN A 101 9.22 -7.57 -10.37
N ALA A 102 9.72 -6.74 -9.47
CA ALA A 102 10.41 -5.50 -9.81
C ALA A 102 11.65 -5.77 -10.69
N ALA A 103 12.49 -6.74 -10.30
CA ALA A 103 13.66 -7.14 -11.08
C ALA A 103 13.29 -7.68 -12.47
N ALA A 104 12.26 -8.55 -12.55
CA ALA A 104 11.79 -9.12 -13.82
C ALA A 104 11.24 -8.07 -14.79
N LEU A 105 10.69 -6.98 -14.28
CA LEU A 105 10.18 -5.85 -15.07
C LEU A 105 11.22 -4.74 -15.31
N GLY A 106 12.45 -4.91 -14.82
CA GLY A 106 13.53 -3.94 -14.99
C GLY A 106 13.32 -2.65 -14.18
N LEU A 107 12.57 -2.70 -13.10
CA LEU A 107 12.29 -1.55 -12.23
C LEU A 107 13.38 -1.44 -11.16
N SER A 108 14.38 -0.60 -11.40
CA SER A 108 15.53 -0.40 -10.50
C SER A 108 15.29 0.62 -9.38
N ASN A 109 14.15 1.28 -9.40
CA ASN A 109 13.77 2.33 -8.46
C ASN A 109 12.89 1.82 -7.30
N VAL A 110 12.92 0.53 -7.02
CA VAL A 110 12.12 -0.13 -5.97
C VAL A 110 13.04 -0.66 -4.87
N THR A 111 12.70 -0.38 -3.61
CA THR A 111 13.31 -0.95 -2.41
C THR A 111 12.23 -1.64 -1.60
N VAL A 112 12.41 -2.92 -1.29
CA VAL A 112 11.41 -3.73 -0.58
C VAL A 112 12.01 -4.22 0.74
N GLY A 113 11.20 -4.23 1.80
CA GLY A 113 11.65 -4.76 3.10
C GLY A 113 10.55 -4.85 4.13
N THR A 114 10.94 -5.14 5.35
CA THR A 114 10.03 -5.07 6.49
C THR A 114 9.82 -3.62 6.94
N PRO A 115 8.75 -3.31 7.68
CA PRO A 115 8.53 -1.97 8.23
C PRO A 115 9.75 -1.41 8.99
N GLU A 116 10.44 -2.26 9.75
CA GLU A 116 11.60 -1.90 10.58
C GLU A 116 12.87 -1.61 9.75
N SER A 117 12.91 -2.07 8.50
CA SER A 117 14.06 -1.85 7.60
C SER A 117 14.09 -0.44 7.01
N VAL A 118 12.98 0.29 7.11
CA VAL A 118 12.87 1.65 6.55
C VAL A 118 13.36 2.67 7.56
N ASP A 119 14.36 3.47 7.18
CA ASP A 119 14.88 4.56 8.00
C ASP A 119 13.72 5.40 8.57
N PRO A 120 13.60 5.56 9.90
CA PRO A 120 12.50 6.27 10.54
C PRO A 120 12.42 7.76 10.17
N GLU A 121 13.53 8.36 9.73
CA GLU A 121 13.59 9.76 9.32
C GLU A 121 13.10 9.99 7.87
N LEU A 122 12.90 8.92 7.09
CA LEU A 122 12.37 9.08 5.74
C LEU A 122 10.95 9.63 5.76
N ARG A 123 10.69 10.57 4.86
CA ARG A 123 9.38 11.15 4.56
C ARG A 123 9.01 10.84 3.12
N PHE A 124 7.72 10.70 2.87
CA PHE A 124 7.18 10.26 1.58
C PHE A 124 6.25 11.31 1.00
N ASP A 125 6.43 11.60 -0.27
CA ASP A 125 5.56 12.54 -1.00
C ASP A 125 4.22 11.87 -1.36
N THR A 126 4.26 10.57 -1.65
CA THR A 126 3.07 9.77 -1.98
C THR A 126 3.08 8.45 -1.18
N ILE A 127 1.98 8.15 -0.51
CA ILE A 127 1.74 6.86 0.16
C ILE A 127 0.48 6.23 -0.43
N TRP A 128 0.59 5.02 -0.95
CA TRP A 128 -0.58 4.23 -1.38
C TRP A 128 -0.69 2.96 -0.56
N SER A 129 -1.93 2.54 -0.26
CA SER A 129 -2.16 1.28 0.43
C SER A 129 -3.56 0.71 0.19
N ASN A 130 -3.63 -0.60 0.13
CA ASN A 130 -4.83 -1.37 0.42
C ASN A 130 -4.63 -1.98 1.82
N PRO A 131 -4.93 -1.24 2.89
CA PRO A 131 -4.53 -1.63 4.24
C PRO A 131 -5.25 -2.89 4.70
N PRO A 132 -4.62 -3.70 5.58
CA PRO A 132 -5.17 -4.98 6.04
C PRO A 132 -6.29 -4.78 7.07
N ILE A 133 -7.49 -4.40 6.62
CA ILE A 133 -8.63 -4.10 7.49
C ILE A 133 -9.03 -5.28 8.40
N ARG A 134 -8.78 -6.52 7.95
CA ARG A 134 -9.19 -7.75 8.65
C ARG A 134 -8.25 -8.22 9.76
N VAL A 135 -7.10 -7.60 9.94
CA VAL A 135 -6.16 -7.94 11.03
C VAL A 135 -6.64 -7.49 12.41
N GLY A 136 -7.69 -6.69 12.45
CA GLY A 136 -8.23 -6.08 13.66
C GLY A 136 -7.92 -4.58 13.73
N LYS A 137 -8.76 -3.87 14.47
CA LYS A 137 -8.69 -2.41 14.58
C LYS A 137 -7.35 -1.93 15.14
N GLU A 138 -6.87 -2.54 16.19
CA GLU A 138 -5.64 -2.12 16.88
C GLU A 138 -4.43 -2.16 15.95
N VAL A 139 -4.23 -3.28 15.26
CA VAL A 139 -3.11 -3.45 14.31
C VAL A 139 -3.24 -2.47 13.13
N LEU A 140 -4.45 -2.31 12.58
CA LEU A 140 -4.69 -1.34 11.52
C LEU A 140 -4.36 0.09 11.95
N HIS A 141 -4.80 0.47 13.15
CA HIS A 141 -4.56 1.80 13.73
C HIS A 141 -3.07 2.04 13.94
N GLU A 142 -2.35 1.05 14.46
CA GLU A 142 -0.89 1.13 14.63
C GLU A 142 -0.17 1.33 13.30
N ILE A 143 -0.55 0.58 12.26
CA ILE A 143 0.01 0.75 10.91
C ILE A 143 -0.21 2.18 10.41
N LEU A 144 -1.42 2.70 10.50
CA LEU A 144 -1.74 4.04 10.01
C LEU A 144 -0.98 5.13 10.78
N LEU A 145 -0.91 5.04 12.10
CA LEU A 145 -0.17 6.00 12.93
C LEU A 145 1.36 5.88 12.78
N THR A 146 1.86 4.74 12.35
CA THR A 146 3.28 4.58 12.02
C THR A 146 3.65 5.29 10.72
N TRP A 147 2.78 5.24 9.71
CA TRP A 147 3.15 5.67 8.37
C TRP A 147 2.58 7.00 7.92
N LEU A 148 1.34 7.35 8.30
CA LEU A 148 0.72 8.60 7.84
C LEU A 148 1.45 9.86 8.32
N PRO A 149 1.97 9.94 9.58
CA PRO A 149 2.78 11.08 10.02
C PRO A 149 4.10 11.23 9.27
N ARG A 150 4.49 10.22 8.49
CA ARG A 150 5.69 10.24 7.63
C ARG A 150 5.44 10.82 6.24
N LEU A 151 4.26 11.35 5.96
CA LEU A 151 4.07 12.19 4.79
C LEU A 151 4.99 13.42 4.86
N ALA A 152 5.61 13.74 3.75
CA ALA A 152 6.33 15.01 3.61
C ALA A 152 5.31 16.18 3.59
N PRO A 153 5.70 17.41 3.98
CA PRO A 153 4.87 18.58 3.74
C PRO A 153 4.43 18.66 2.27
N GLY A 154 3.15 18.90 2.01
CA GLY A 154 2.54 18.86 0.68
C GLY A 154 2.28 17.44 0.13
N GLY A 155 2.59 16.39 0.89
CA GLY A 155 2.40 15.01 0.46
C GLY A 155 0.99 14.47 0.69
N ASP A 156 0.66 13.40 -0.03
CA ASP A 156 -0.64 12.75 -0.01
C ASP A 156 -0.57 11.24 0.21
N ALA A 157 -1.47 10.71 1.03
CA ALA A 157 -1.71 9.27 1.12
C ALA A 157 -3.10 8.93 0.55
N TYR A 158 -3.17 7.81 -0.18
CA TYR A 158 -4.42 7.26 -0.72
C TYR A 158 -4.62 5.83 -0.22
N LEU A 159 -5.71 5.62 0.54
CA LEU A 159 -6.03 4.35 1.18
C LEU A 159 -7.35 3.82 0.62
N VAL A 160 -7.35 2.64 0.02
CA VAL A 160 -8.60 2.00 -0.42
C VAL A 160 -9.21 1.19 0.70
N VAL A 161 -10.47 1.46 1.03
CA VAL A 161 -11.20 0.80 2.12
C VAL A 161 -12.59 0.39 1.65
N GLN A 162 -12.95 -0.86 1.88
CA GLN A 162 -14.29 -1.33 1.56
C GLN A 162 -15.33 -0.64 2.47
N LYS A 163 -16.40 -0.09 1.88
CA LYS A 163 -17.44 0.67 2.59
C LYS A 163 -18.01 -0.10 3.79
N ASN A 164 -18.33 -1.37 3.58
CA ASN A 164 -18.95 -2.21 4.60
C ASN A 164 -17.98 -2.66 5.71
N LEU A 165 -16.68 -2.40 5.56
CA LEU A 165 -15.65 -2.69 6.57
C LEU A 165 -15.27 -1.46 7.40
N GLY A 166 -16.12 -0.44 7.41
CA GLY A 166 -15.99 0.69 8.34
C GLY A 166 -15.18 1.88 7.79
N SER A 167 -15.21 2.11 6.47
CA SER A 167 -14.48 3.24 5.85
C SER A 167 -14.78 4.60 6.48
N ASP A 168 -16.05 4.87 6.84
CA ASP A 168 -16.44 6.15 7.46
C ASP A 168 -15.92 6.29 8.89
N SER A 169 -15.93 5.18 9.64
CA SER A 169 -15.39 5.18 10.99
C SER A 169 -13.86 5.33 10.97
N LEU A 170 -13.19 4.69 10.01
CA LEU A 170 -11.74 4.79 9.85
C LEU A 170 -11.34 6.21 9.47
N GLN A 171 -12.05 6.84 8.53
CA GLN A 171 -11.79 8.23 8.15
C GLN A 171 -11.87 9.16 9.36
N LYS A 172 -12.97 9.11 10.12
CA LYS A 172 -13.16 9.95 11.32
C LYS A 172 -12.12 9.69 12.40
N TRP A 173 -11.77 8.43 12.61
CA TRP A 173 -10.77 8.04 13.57
C TRP A 173 -9.39 8.56 13.18
N THR A 174 -8.99 8.38 11.92
CA THR A 174 -7.69 8.83 11.40
C THR A 174 -7.56 10.35 11.52
N ASP A 175 -8.60 11.07 11.13
CA ASP A 175 -8.65 12.53 11.23
C ASP A 175 -8.48 13.01 12.68
N ALA A 176 -9.24 12.44 13.61
CA ALA A 176 -9.15 12.79 15.03
C ALA A 176 -7.75 12.47 15.63
N GLN A 177 -7.14 11.35 15.25
CA GLN A 177 -5.82 10.96 15.76
C GLN A 177 -4.70 11.84 15.19
N LEU A 178 -4.76 12.17 13.91
CA LEU A 178 -3.75 13.04 13.30
C LEU A 178 -3.89 14.47 13.85
N GLU A 179 -5.10 14.96 14.06
CA GLU A 179 -5.32 16.28 14.69
C GLU A 179 -4.82 16.33 16.14
N ASP A 180 -4.98 15.24 16.91
CA ASP A 180 -4.50 15.16 18.29
C ASP A 180 -2.94 15.11 18.38
N LEU A 181 -2.31 14.37 17.47
CA LEU A 181 -0.85 14.20 17.44
C LEU A 181 -0.11 15.35 16.73
N HIS A 182 -0.72 15.92 15.72
CA HIS A 182 -0.17 16.92 14.80
C HIS A 182 -1.20 18.01 14.48
N PRO A 183 -1.58 18.84 15.44
CA PRO A 183 -2.67 19.80 15.28
C PRO A 183 -2.50 20.72 14.06
N GLY A 184 -3.49 20.70 13.16
CA GLY A 184 -3.54 21.55 11.97
C GLY A 184 -2.56 21.16 10.85
N GLU A 185 -1.84 20.05 10.98
CA GLU A 185 -0.89 19.61 9.92
C GLU A 185 -1.54 18.75 8.84
N PHE A 186 -2.66 18.08 9.12
CA PHE A 186 -3.26 17.09 8.23
C PHE A 186 -4.73 17.35 7.96
N GLU A 187 -5.19 16.90 6.80
CA GLU A 187 -6.62 16.78 6.46
C GLU A 187 -6.91 15.35 6.02
N VAL A 188 -8.00 14.76 6.51
CA VAL A 188 -8.45 13.43 6.09
C VAL A 188 -9.80 13.55 5.40
N SER A 189 -9.83 13.29 4.13
CA SER A 189 -11.01 13.45 3.27
C SER A 189 -11.35 12.16 2.51
N ARG A 190 -12.50 12.18 1.85
CA ARG A 190 -12.89 11.12 0.91
C ARG A 190 -12.58 11.60 -0.50
N TYR A 191 -11.54 11.05 -1.11
CA TYR A 191 -11.16 11.36 -2.47
C TYR A 191 -12.13 10.81 -3.52
N ALA A 192 -12.50 9.52 -3.39
CA ALA A 192 -13.37 8.85 -4.36
C ALA A 192 -14.25 7.77 -3.72
N THR A 193 -15.32 7.40 -4.41
CA THR A 193 -16.16 6.25 -4.08
C THR A 193 -16.43 5.46 -5.37
N SER A 194 -16.08 4.19 -5.38
CA SER A 194 -16.22 3.33 -6.56
C SER A 194 -16.55 1.90 -6.15
N LYS A 195 -17.57 1.30 -6.76
CA LYS A 195 -17.91 -0.13 -6.67
C LYS A 195 -17.95 -0.71 -5.24
N GLY A 196 -18.42 0.08 -4.25
CA GLY A 196 -18.50 -0.33 -2.84
C GLY A 196 -17.22 -0.10 -2.04
N PHE A 197 -16.23 0.57 -2.61
CA PHE A 197 -15.01 1.01 -1.94
C PHE A 197 -14.96 2.54 -1.86
N ARG A 198 -14.18 3.03 -0.92
CA ARG A 198 -13.80 4.43 -0.79
C ARG A 198 -12.29 4.56 -0.85
N ILE A 199 -11.82 5.62 -1.49
CA ILE A 199 -10.45 6.04 -1.39
C ILE A 199 -10.43 7.20 -0.40
N LEU A 200 -9.76 6.99 0.73
CA LEU A 200 -9.50 8.03 1.71
C LEU A 200 -8.20 8.72 1.30
N GLN A 201 -8.21 10.04 1.32
CA GLN A 201 -7.02 10.87 1.15
C GLN A 201 -6.61 11.40 2.51
N VAL A 202 -5.32 11.33 2.80
CA VAL A 202 -4.69 12.06 3.90
C VAL A 202 -3.71 13.02 3.27
N HIS A 203 -3.93 14.30 3.41
CA HIS A 203 -3.06 15.36 2.93
C HIS A 203 -2.30 15.96 4.10
N ARG A 204 -0.98 16.15 3.95
CA ARG A 204 -0.20 16.96 4.87
C ARG A 204 0.01 18.32 4.27
N TYR A 205 -0.39 19.37 4.99
CA TYR A 205 -0.21 20.75 4.55
C TYR A 205 1.26 21.11 4.37
N GLU A 206 1.53 22.05 3.49
CA GLU A 206 2.83 22.70 3.40
C GLU A 206 3.07 23.58 4.64
N ASP A 207 4.33 23.69 5.09
CA ASP A 207 4.72 24.56 6.22
C ASP A 207 4.62 26.07 5.86
#